data_4d6ef4de89842349b332093af67de15a
#
_entry.id   4d6ef4de89842349b332093af67de15a
#
_cell.length_a   1.000
_cell.length_b   1.000
_cell.length_c   1.000
_cell.angle_alpha   90.00
_cell.angle_beta   90.00
_cell.angle_gamma   90.00
#
_symmetry.space_group_name_H-M   'P 1'
#
loop_
_entity.id
_entity.type
_entity.pdbx_description
1 polymer ?
#
loop_
_entity_poly.entity_id
_entity_poly.type
_entity_poly.pdbx_seq_one_letter_code
_entity_poly.pdbx_strand_id
1 'polypeptide(L)'
;MSKLVGYMVTWTTYGTWLQGDKRGYVKDGRILEGDQTILELCKGLQKGQTVKLTKQEKEIVRRAILSESQRIGQNLEALAVCTNHLHIAARPCDKSIERIVSMYKSVATRALRSVGRSGPIWTAGFDKRFCFTEVDLARKIEYIQNHND
;
A
#
# COMPACT_ATOMS: atom_id res chain seq x y z
N MET A 1 17.36 -3.42 24.52
CA MET A 1 16.90 -2.56 23.44
C MET A 1 16.24 -3.38 22.34
N SER A 2 15.01 -3.02 22.00
CA SER A 2 14.29 -3.74 20.95
C SER A 2 14.86 -3.34 19.58
N LYS A 3 15.15 -4.34 18.77
CA LYS A 3 15.65 -4.14 17.42
C LYS A 3 14.52 -4.44 16.43
N LEU A 4 14.39 -3.61 15.43
CA LEU A 4 13.40 -3.83 14.38
C LEU A 4 13.74 -5.10 13.60
N VAL A 5 12.85 -6.08 13.62
CA VAL A 5 13.02 -7.36 12.94
C VAL A 5 12.45 -7.30 11.53
N GLY A 6 11.37 -6.56 11.36
CA GLY A 6 10.71 -6.40 10.09
C GLY A 6 9.51 -5.49 10.22
N TYR A 7 8.72 -5.41 9.15
CA TYR A 7 7.54 -4.58 9.16
C TYR A 7 6.56 -5.03 8.07
N MET A 8 5.32 -4.59 8.23
CA MET A 8 4.31 -4.71 7.18
C MET A 8 3.94 -3.32 6.71
N VAL A 9 3.91 -3.11 5.42
CA VAL A 9 3.38 -1.87 4.83
C VAL A 9 2.18 -2.21 3.97
N THR A 10 1.24 -1.28 3.94
CA THR A 10 0.01 -1.40 3.17
C THR A 10 -0.26 -0.07 2.50
N TRP A 11 -0.58 -0.09 1.22
CA TRP A 11 -1.11 1.11 0.57
C TRP A 11 -2.25 0.73 -0.38
N THR A 12 -3.02 1.73 -0.76
CA THR A 12 -4.23 1.52 -1.55
C THR A 12 -4.10 2.15 -2.92
N THR A 13 -4.93 1.69 -3.84
CA THR A 13 -5.08 2.34 -5.13
C THR A 13 -5.83 3.66 -4.97
N TYR A 14 -5.63 4.54 -5.94
CA TYR A 14 -6.27 5.86 -5.95
C TYR A 14 -7.78 5.73 -5.85
N GLY A 15 -8.36 6.53 -4.99
CA GLY A 15 -9.80 6.49 -4.73
C GLY A 15 -10.22 5.50 -3.65
N THR A 16 -9.29 4.70 -3.14
CA THR A 16 -9.55 3.75 -2.06
C THR A 16 -8.82 4.21 -0.81
N TRP A 17 -9.50 4.17 0.34
CA TRP A 17 -8.95 4.64 1.61
C TRP A 17 -8.70 3.48 2.55
N LEU A 18 -7.63 3.56 3.33
CA LEU A 18 -7.37 2.62 4.41
C LEU A 18 -8.37 2.84 5.54
N GLN A 19 -8.63 1.78 6.30
CA GLN A 19 -9.52 1.85 7.46
C GLN A 19 -9.05 2.90 8.45
N GLY A 20 -7.73 2.99 8.64
CA GLY A 20 -7.15 3.98 9.54
C GLY A 20 -7.40 5.40 9.09
N ASP A 21 -7.32 5.64 7.79
CA ASP A 21 -7.56 6.96 7.22
C ASP A 21 -9.02 7.37 7.41
N LYS A 22 -9.95 6.44 7.22
CA LYS A 22 -11.36 6.69 7.43
C LYS A 22 -11.63 7.07 8.89
N ARG A 23 -11.00 6.37 9.83
CA ARG A 23 -11.16 6.69 11.24
C ARG A 23 -10.58 8.05 11.58
N GLY A 24 -9.43 8.36 11.02
CA GLY A 24 -8.84 9.68 11.18
C GLY A 24 -9.75 10.76 10.68
N TYR A 25 -10.35 10.53 9.55
CA TYR A 25 -11.29 11.47 8.96
C TYR A 25 -12.53 11.66 9.83
N VAL A 26 -13.10 10.58 10.32
CA VAL A 26 -14.26 10.62 11.21
C VAL A 26 -13.88 11.23 12.55
N LYS A 27 -12.67 11.00 13.03
CA LYS A 27 -12.17 11.60 14.26
C LYS A 27 -12.14 13.12 14.12
N ASP A 28 -11.91 13.61 12.94
CA ASP A 28 -12.00 15.02 12.61
C ASP A 28 -13.43 15.40 12.21
N GLY A 29 -14.39 14.64 12.68
CA GLY A 29 -15.78 14.77 12.28
C GLY A 29 -16.38 16.14 12.54
N ARG A 30 -15.95 16.79 13.63
CA ARG A 30 -16.36 18.17 13.90
C ARG A 30 -15.83 19.12 12.84
N ILE A 31 -14.70 18.80 12.25
CA ILE A 31 -14.19 19.50 11.09
C ILE A 31 -15.10 19.18 9.92
N LEU A 32 -15.52 17.93 9.83
CA LEU A 32 -16.40 17.47 8.78
C LEU A 32 -17.79 18.11 8.84
N GLU A 33 -18.25 18.52 9.99
CA GLU A 33 -19.52 19.23 10.07
C GLU A 33 -19.48 20.49 9.21
N GLY A 34 -18.35 21.20 9.24
CA GLY A 34 -18.17 22.35 8.38
C GLY A 34 -17.78 22.00 6.96
N ASP A 35 -17.23 20.78 6.78
CA ASP A 35 -16.65 20.38 5.51
C ASP A 35 -17.39 19.22 4.85
N GLN A 36 -18.62 18.95 5.26
CA GLN A 36 -19.43 17.88 4.71
C GLN A 36 -19.53 17.97 3.19
N THR A 37 -19.71 19.19 2.68
CA THR A 37 -19.81 19.44 1.24
C THR A 37 -18.51 19.08 0.54
N ILE A 38 -17.39 19.40 1.16
CA ILE A 38 -16.06 19.10 0.59
C ILE A 38 -15.86 17.59 0.56
N LEU A 39 -16.24 16.89 1.64
CA LEU A 39 -16.15 15.44 1.70
C LEU A 39 -16.99 14.79 0.60
N GLU A 40 -18.20 15.27 0.41
CA GLU A 40 -19.10 14.74 -0.63
C GLU A 40 -18.56 15.01 -2.02
N LEU A 41 -17.97 16.19 -2.24
CA LEU A 41 -17.31 16.53 -3.49
C LEU A 41 -16.14 15.58 -3.75
N CYS A 42 -15.31 15.35 -2.74
CA CYS A 42 -14.18 14.44 -2.88
C CYS A 42 -14.65 13.03 -3.23
N LYS A 43 -15.70 12.53 -2.57
CA LYS A 43 -16.27 11.23 -2.88
C LYS A 43 -16.81 11.19 -4.30
N GLY A 44 -17.48 12.26 -4.72
CA GLY A 44 -18.00 12.36 -6.07
C GLY A 44 -16.90 12.34 -7.12
N LEU A 45 -15.83 13.08 -6.87
CA LEU A 45 -14.69 13.12 -7.77
C LEU A 45 -13.97 11.78 -7.83
N GLN A 46 -13.84 11.10 -6.69
CA GLN A 46 -13.16 9.82 -6.62
C GLN A 46 -14.00 8.68 -7.17
N LYS A 47 -15.32 8.78 -7.09
CA LYS A 47 -16.23 7.70 -7.45
C LYS A 47 -16.00 7.19 -8.87
N GLY A 48 -15.73 8.09 -9.82
CA GLY A 48 -15.45 7.71 -11.19
C GLY A 48 -13.98 7.44 -11.47
N GLN A 49 -13.13 7.61 -10.46
CA GLN A 49 -11.67 7.53 -10.61
C GLN A 49 -11.02 6.45 -9.76
N THR A 50 -11.82 5.68 -9.01
CA THR A 50 -11.28 4.61 -8.20
C THR A 50 -10.57 3.59 -9.07
N VAL A 51 -9.31 3.35 -8.76
CA VAL A 51 -8.49 2.42 -9.52
C VAL A 51 -8.69 1.01 -8.96
N LYS A 52 -9.04 0.09 -9.85
CA LYS A 52 -9.15 -1.33 -9.52
C LYS A 52 -8.22 -2.08 -10.45
N LEU A 53 -7.26 -2.80 -9.88
CA LEU A 53 -6.30 -3.55 -10.67
C LEU A 53 -6.96 -4.81 -11.22
N THR A 54 -6.77 -5.07 -12.50
CA THR A 54 -7.20 -6.32 -13.11
C THR A 54 -6.27 -7.45 -12.65
N LYS A 55 -6.67 -8.68 -12.90
CA LYS A 55 -5.85 -9.85 -12.60
C LYS A 55 -4.47 -9.74 -13.23
N GLN A 56 -4.41 -9.32 -14.49
CA GLN A 56 -3.15 -9.14 -15.19
C GLN A 56 -2.32 -8.03 -14.58
N GLU A 57 -2.95 -6.92 -14.21
CA GLU A 57 -2.25 -5.80 -13.59
C GLU A 57 -1.68 -6.16 -12.22
N LYS A 58 -2.41 -6.96 -11.44
CA LYS A 58 -1.90 -7.45 -10.15
C LYS A 58 -0.59 -8.21 -10.35
N GLU A 59 -0.53 -9.06 -11.35
CA GLU A 59 0.68 -9.85 -11.64
C GLU A 59 1.82 -8.95 -12.11
N ILE A 60 1.52 -7.94 -12.91
CA ILE A 60 2.51 -6.96 -13.36
C ILE A 60 3.11 -6.21 -12.17
N VAL A 61 2.27 -5.74 -11.26
CA VAL A 61 2.72 -5.05 -10.04
C VAL A 61 3.57 -5.98 -9.18
N ARG A 62 3.11 -7.21 -8.99
CA ARG A 62 3.84 -8.21 -8.20
C ARG A 62 5.25 -8.41 -8.74
N ARG A 63 5.38 -8.63 -10.04
CA ARG A 63 6.68 -8.85 -10.67
C ARG A 63 7.59 -7.63 -10.56
N ALA A 64 7.03 -6.44 -10.75
CA ALA A 64 7.80 -5.21 -10.64
C ALA A 64 8.38 -5.03 -9.24
N ILE A 65 7.56 -5.26 -8.21
CA ILE A 65 7.99 -5.13 -6.81
C ILE A 65 9.04 -6.18 -6.47
N LEU A 66 8.82 -7.44 -6.86
CA LEU A 66 9.78 -8.50 -6.57
C LEU A 66 11.13 -8.22 -7.24
N SER A 67 11.11 -7.75 -8.48
CA SER A 67 12.34 -7.40 -9.19
C SER A 67 13.07 -6.25 -8.48
N GLU A 68 12.33 -5.24 -8.07
CA GLU A 68 12.92 -4.09 -7.37
C GLU A 68 13.50 -4.50 -6.01
N SER A 69 12.82 -5.39 -5.29
CA SER A 69 13.32 -5.86 -4.00
C SER A 69 14.68 -6.55 -4.15
N GLN A 70 14.85 -7.32 -5.22
CA GLN A 70 16.13 -7.95 -5.49
C GLN A 70 17.21 -6.92 -5.84
N ARG A 71 16.83 -5.92 -6.63
CA ARG A 71 17.78 -4.87 -7.03
C ARG A 71 18.29 -4.06 -5.83
N ILE A 72 17.39 -3.77 -4.88
CA ILE A 72 17.78 -2.95 -3.71
C ILE A 72 18.26 -3.80 -2.52
N GLY A 73 18.24 -5.12 -2.67
CA GLY A 73 18.73 -6.02 -1.63
C GLY A 73 17.83 -6.14 -0.42
N GLN A 74 16.52 -5.95 -0.59
CA GLN A 74 15.58 -6.14 0.50
C GLN A 74 14.96 -7.52 0.45
N ASN A 75 14.89 -8.16 1.62
CA ASN A 75 14.26 -9.47 1.74
C ASN A 75 12.76 -9.28 1.97
N LEU A 76 11.95 -9.55 0.93
CA LEU A 76 10.50 -9.58 1.05
C LEU A 76 10.06 -10.94 1.54
N GLU A 77 9.41 -10.97 2.70
CA GLU A 77 8.91 -12.20 3.29
C GLU A 77 7.53 -12.58 2.75
N ALA A 78 6.71 -11.61 2.39
CA ALA A 78 5.39 -11.86 1.82
C ALA A 78 4.92 -10.65 1.02
N LEU A 79 4.13 -10.91 -0.01
CA LEU A 79 3.57 -9.87 -0.86
C LEU A 79 2.20 -10.33 -1.35
N ALA A 80 1.19 -9.50 -1.13
CA ALA A 80 -0.16 -9.72 -1.68
C ALA A 80 -0.57 -8.46 -2.44
N VAL A 81 -0.89 -8.62 -3.72
CA VAL A 81 -1.40 -7.53 -4.55
C VAL A 81 -2.88 -7.82 -4.80
N CYS A 82 -3.74 -6.94 -4.31
CA CYS A 82 -5.18 -7.09 -4.39
C CYS A 82 -5.77 -6.07 -5.36
N THR A 83 -7.07 -6.12 -5.55
CA THR A 83 -7.75 -5.24 -6.52
C THR A 83 -7.54 -3.76 -6.20
N ASN A 84 -7.59 -3.39 -4.94
CA ASN A 84 -7.53 -1.98 -4.55
C ASN A 84 -6.52 -1.68 -3.44
N HIS A 85 -5.66 -2.63 -3.10
CA HIS A 85 -4.61 -2.43 -2.10
C HIS A 85 -3.56 -3.51 -2.22
N LEU A 86 -2.47 -3.33 -1.49
CA LEU A 86 -1.46 -4.37 -1.38
C LEU A 86 -0.80 -4.34 -0.02
N HIS A 87 -0.25 -5.49 0.36
CA HIS A 87 0.47 -5.68 1.60
C HIS A 87 1.85 -6.26 1.32
N ILE A 88 2.85 -5.76 2.03
CA ILE A 88 4.21 -6.29 1.97
C ILE A 88 4.70 -6.52 3.39
N ALA A 89 5.23 -7.71 3.67
CA ALA A 89 6.02 -7.96 4.88
C ALA A 89 7.46 -8.11 4.47
N ALA A 90 8.36 -7.40 5.12
CA ALA A 90 9.75 -7.35 4.70
C ALA A 90 10.68 -7.17 5.89
N ARG A 91 11.94 -7.54 5.67
CA ARG A 91 13.02 -7.27 6.61
C ARG A 91 13.57 -5.87 6.37
N PRO A 92 14.12 -5.20 7.40
CA PRO A 92 14.74 -3.90 7.19
C PRO A 92 15.95 -4.01 6.25
N CYS A 93 16.24 -2.93 5.56
CA CYS A 93 17.46 -2.82 4.75
C CYS A 93 18.10 -1.46 5.03
N ASP A 94 19.05 -1.04 4.22
CA ASP A 94 19.78 0.20 4.43
C ASP A 94 18.98 1.46 4.07
N LYS A 95 17.75 1.29 3.60
CA LYS A 95 16.88 2.41 3.20
C LYS A 95 15.71 2.56 4.16
N SER A 96 15.22 3.78 4.30
CA SER A 96 14.05 4.05 5.13
C SER A 96 12.80 3.41 4.51
N ILE A 97 11.80 3.15 5.36
CA ILE A 97 10.52 2.61 4.89
C ILE A 97 9.88 3.54 3.87
N GLU A 98 9.93 4.85 4.12
CA GLU A 98 9.38 5.86 3.22
C GLU A 98 10.00 5.77 1.84
N ARG A 99 11.31 5.63 1.81
CA ARG A 99 12.04 5.50 0.55
C ARG A 99 11.71 4.18 -0.17
N ILE A 100 11.64 3.09 0.59
CA ILE A 100 11.29 1.78 0.06
C ILE A 100 9.92 1.80 -0.60
N VAL A 101 8.91 2.35 0.10
CA VAL A 101 7.54 2.42 -0.44
C VAL A 101 7.53 3.28 -1.71
N SER A 102 8.23 4.41 -1.69
CA SER A 102 8.32 5.28 -2.86
C SER A 102 8.92 4.54 -4.06
N MET A 103 9.96 3.75 -3.84
CA MET A 103 10.61 2.98 -4.89
C MET A 103 9.68 1.90 -5.46
N TYR A 104 8.97 1.18 -4.59
CA TYR A 104 8.03 0.15 -5.03
C TYR A 104 6.84 0.74 -5.78
N LYS A 105 6.29 1.84 -5.30
CA LYS A 105 5.22 2.53 -6.02
C LYS A 105 5.69 2.99 -7.40
N SER A 106 6.92 3.49 -7.48
CA SER A 106 7.48 4.01 -8.73
C SER A 106 7.64 2.91 -9.78
N VAL A 107 8.23 1.77 -9.40
CA VAL A 107 8.43 0.67 -10.37
C VAL A 107 7.10 0.05 -10.79
N ALA A 108 6.15 -0.07 -9.86
CA ALA A 108 4.83 -0.58 -10.17
C ALA A 108 4.10 0.37 -11.11
N THR A 109 4.19 1.68 -10.88
CA THR A 109 3.59 2.68 -11.76
C THR A 109 4.15 2.59 -13.15
N ARG A 110 5.48 2.54 -13.30
CA ARG A 110 6.12 2.44 -14.62
C ARG A 110 5.67 1.18 -15.36
N ALA A 111 5.60 0.06 -14.64
CA ALA A 111 5.17 -1.19 -15.25
C ALA A 111 3.71 -1.10 -15.74
N LEU A 112 2.83 -0.49 -14.95
CA LEU A 112 1.44 -0.32 -15.35
C LEU A 112 1.30 0.67 -16.50
N ARG A 113 2.10 1.75 -16.53
CA ARG A 113 2.12 2.69 -17.65
C ARG A 113 2.49 2.00 -18.95
N SER A 114 3.43 1.05 -18.88
CA SER A 114 3.89 0.36 -20.07
C SER A 114 2.82 -0.52 -20.71
N VAL A 115 1.78 -0.89 -19.96
CA VAL A 115 0.65 -1.66 -20.48
C VAL A 115 -0.61 -0.81 -20.65
N GLY A 116 -0.47 0.52 -20.62
CA GLY A 116 -1.54 1.42 -21.01
C GLY A 116 -2.30 2.09 -19.89
N ARG A 117 -2.01 1.80 -18.62
CA ARG A 117 -2.72 2.47 -17.54
C ARG A 117 -2.19 3.90 -17.38
N SER A 118 -3.10 4.85 -17.38
CA SER A 118 -2.80 6.27 -17.22
C SER A 118 -3.48 6.83 -15.97
N GLY A 119 -3.20 8.09 -15.66
CA GLY A 119 -3.80 8.77 -14.51
C GLY A 119 -3.17 8.36 -13.19
N PRO A 120 -3.67 8.88 -12.08
CA PRO A 120 -3.18 8.51 -10.75
C PRO A 120 -3.49 7.03 -10.48
N ILE A 121 -2.58 6.34 -9.83
CA ILE A 121 -2.71 4.90 -9.56
C ILE A 121 -2.81 4.64 -8.07
N TRP A 122 -2.00 5.30 -7.27
CA TRP A 122 -1.90 5.05 -5.82
C TRP A 122 -2.43 6.21 -5.01
N THR A 123 -3.08 5.90 -3.90
CA THR A 123 -3.38 6.90 -2.87
C THR A 123 -2.05 7.36 -2.26
N ALA A 124 -1.96 8.63 -1.90
CA ALA A 124 -0.78 9.16 -1.23
C ALA A 124 -0.61 8.48 0.14
N GLY A 125 0.64 8.24 0.52
CA GLY A 125 0.92 7.66 1.83
C GLY A 125 0.83 6.15 1.88
N PHE A 126 0.93 5.61 3.08
CA PHE A 126 0.88 4.17 3.33
C PHE A 126 0.73 3.95 4.84
N ASP A 127 0.27 2.75 5.22
CA ASP A 127 0.25 2.30 6.60
C ASP A 127 1.49 1.45 6.85
N LYS A 128 2.05 1.55 8.06
CA LYS A 128 3.20 0.74 8.45
C LYS A 128 2.97 0.15 9.83
N ARG A 129 3.37 -1.11 9.99
CA ARG A 129 3.30 -1.85 11.24
C ARG A 129 4.67 -2.43 11.52
N PHE A 130 5.30 -1.98 12.59
CA PHE A 130 6.63 -2.47 12.96
C PHE A 130 6.54 -3.81 13.68
N CYS A 131 7.52 -4.68 13.43
CA CYS A 131 7.66 -5.96 14.11
C CYS A 131 9.01 -6.00 14.83
N PHE A 132 8.97 -6.14 16.14
CA PHE A 132 10.18 -6.18 16.95
C PHE A 132 10.52 -7.58 17.42
N THR A 133 9.72 -8.59 17.05
CA THR A 133 9.99 -9.99 17.33
C THR A 133 9.76 -10.82 16.08
N GLU A 134 10.42 -11.98 16.01
CA GLU A 134 10.19 -12.92 14.90
C GLU A 134 8.75 -13.43 14.90
N VAL A 135 8.15 -13.56 16.07
CA VAL A 135 6.75 -14.02 16.19
C VAL A 135 5.81 -12.99 15.55
N ASP A 136 6.02 -11.71 15.84
CA ASP A 136 5.21 -10.64 15.24
C ASP A 136 5.33 -10.65 13.72
N LEU A 137 6.55 -10.77 13.22
CA LEU A 137 6.77 -10.79 11.77
C LEU A 137 6.10 -12.04 11.16
N ALA A 138 6.23 -13.19 11.79
CA ALA A 138 5.60 -14.41 11.31
C ALA A 138 4.07 -14.26 11.22
N ARG A 139 3.46 -13.56 12.17
CA ARG A 139 2.02 -13.29 12.14
C ARG A 139 1.63 -12.41 10.97
N LYS A 140 2.45 -11.40 10.66
CA LYS A 140 2.19 -10.54 9.50
C LYS A 140 2.34 -11.31 8.20
N ILE A 141 3.35 -12.17 8.12
CA ILE A 141 3.56 -13.02 6.94
C ILE A 141 2.34 -13.93 6.73
N GLU A 142 1.89 -14.59 7.79
CA GLU A 142 0.72 -15.47 7.73
C GLU A 142 -0.53 -14.69 7.31
N TYR A 143 -0.73 -13.50 7.88
CA TYR A 143 -1.86 -12.65 7.51
C TYR A 143 -1.86 -12.35 5.99
N ILE A 144 -0.70 -12.00 5.46
CA ILE A 144 -0.57 -11.66 4.03
C ILE A 144 -0.78 -12.90 3.16
N GLN A 145 -0.20 -14.03 3.54
CA GLN A 145 -0.32 -15.27 2.77
C GLN A 145 -1.75 -15.77 2.71
N ASN A 146 -2.53 -15.52 3.76
CA ASN A 146 -3.93 -15.95 3.83
C ASN A 146 -4.90 -14.84 3.43
N HIS A 147 -4.37 -13.70 3.00
CA HIS A 147 -5.21 -12.54 2.65
C HIS A 147 -5.90 -12.78 1.32
N ASN A 148 -7.22 -12.65 1.32
CA ASN A 148 -8.03 -12.75 0.11
C ASN A 148 -8.42 -11.37 -0.37
N ASP A 149 -8.43 -11.24 -1.68
CA ASP A 149 -8.81 -9.98 -2.33
C ASP A 149 -10.30 -9.68 -2.16
#